data_e45f21bfbceccb2392714577c134f8c3
#
_entry.id   e45f21bfbceccb2392714577c134f8c3
#
_cell.length_a   1.000
_cell.length_b   1.000
_cell.length_c   1.000
_cell.angle_alpha   90.00
_cell.angle_beta   90.00
_cell.angle_gamma   90.00
#
_symmetry.space_group_name_H-M   'P 1'
#
loop_
_entity.id
_entity.type
_entity.pdbx_description
1 polymer ?
#
loop_
_entity_poly.entity_id
_entity_poly.type
_entity_poly.pdbx_seq_one_letter_code
_entity_poly.pdbx_strand_id
1 'polypeptide(L)'
;NGKIYHDRNDNSASWDDVFRSKDFKIYHNPENIALPDSEQPAYEGADVGDLDYAGGPVMQKTIEDLRRAKEAGTPFFIAAGFTKPHLPFNAPKKYWDLYDRESLELADNPLPPAGAPQEAIHQWGELRNMYGGVPEQGAVSDDYARTLIHGYYACVSYTDAMVGELLDELDRLELREDTIVILWGDHGWQLGEHSLWCKHALFKTSLNAPLIISAPGYKAGQRSTSLVEFVD
;
A
#
# COMPACT_ATOMS: atom_id res chain seq x y z
N ASN A 1 14.51 2.87 2.58
CA ASN A 1 14.28 1.48 2.17
C ASN A 1 12.97 1.36 1.39
N GLY A 2 12.93 0.54 0.36
CA GLY A 2 11.74 0.32 -0.45
C GLY A 2 11.38 1.48 -1.38
N LYS A 3 10.07 1.66 -1.66
CA LYS A 3 9.56 2.71 -2.55
C LYS A 3 9.41 4.02 -1.78
N ILE A 4 10.33 4.97 -1.97
CA ILE A 4 10.25 6.32 -1.39
C ILE A 4 9.74 7.31 -2.43
N TYR A 5 10.26 7.25 -3.65
CA TYR A 5 9.79 8.05 -4.78
C TYR A 5 9.13 7.17 -5.85
N HIS A 6 8.40 7.80 -6.75
CA HIS A 6 7.87 7.11 -7.92
C HIS A 6 9.03 6.69 -8.84
N ASP A 7 8.83 5.59 -9.57
CA ASP A 7 9.86 4.94 -10.41
C ASP A 7 11.10 4.49 -9.61
N ARG A 8 12.28 4.71 -10.13
CA ARG A 8 13.56 4.28 -9.56
C ARG A 8 14.47 5.43 -9.17
N ASN A 9 13.97 6.66 -9.23
CA ASN A 9 14.74 7.84 -8.89
C ASN A 9 14.59 8.19 -7.42
N ASP A 10 15.36 7.53 -6.56
CA ASP A 10 15.31 7.72 -5.11
C ASP A 10 16.15 8.89 -4.62
N ASN A 11 16.66 9.75 -5.52
CA ASN A 11 17.57 10.84 -5.16
C ASN A 11 18.71 10.37 -4.22
N SER A 12 19.47 9.38 -4.70
CA SER A 12 20.47 8.68 -3.89
C SER A 12 21.51 9.59 -3.22
N ALA A 13 21.71 10.81 -3.76
CA ALA A 13 22.58 11.81 -3.15
C ALA A 13 22.08 12.35 -1.79
N SER A 14 20.80 12.14 -1.46
CA SER A 14 20.19 12.58 -0.19
C SER A 14 20.18 11.50 0.90
N TRP A 15 20.70 10.31 0.62
CA TRP A 15 20.67 9.16 1.52
C TRP A 15 22.05 8.55 1.71
N ASP A 16 22.37 8.18 2.93
CA ASP A 16 23.60 7.42 3.23
C ASP A 16 23.51 5.97 2.75
N ASP A 17 22.31 5.40 2.76
CA ASP A 17 22.03 4.03 2.30
C ASP A 17 20.69 3.98 1.56
N VAL A 18 20.65 3.26 0.44
CA VAL A 18 19.46 3.07 -0.39
C VAL A 18 19.25 1.58 -0.64
N PHE A 19 18.13 1.06 -0.22
CA PHE A 19 17.74 -0.32 -0.46
C PHE A 19 16.45 -0.42 -1.27
N ARG A 20 16.50 -1.18 -2.36
CA ARG A 20 15.32 -1.68 -3.07
C ARG A 20 15.44 -3.18 -3.24
N SER A 21 14.44 -3.91 -2.81
CA SER A 21 14.37 -5.35 -3.09
C SER A 21 14.34 -5.57 -4.60
N LYS A 22 15.28 -6.36 -5.11
CA LYS A 22 15.40 -6.67 -6.55
C LYS A 22 14.89 -8.05 -6.89
N ASP A 23 14.82 -8.94 -5.91
CA ASP A 23 14.64 -10.37 -6.12
C ASP A 23 13.31 -10.89 -5.54
N PHE A 24 12.29 -10.04 -5.43
CA PHE A 24 10.96 -10.47 -5.03
C PHE A 24 10.13 -10.90 -6.21
N LYS A 25 9.29 -11.91 -6.00
CA LYS A 25 8.30 -12.33 -6.97
C LYS A 25 7.03 -11.50 -6.81
N ILE A 26 6.42 -11.13 -7.93
CA ILE A 26 5.11 -10.47 -7.93
C ILE A 26 4.02 -11.51 -7.65
N TYR A 27 4.14 -12.71 -8.24
CA TYR A 27 3.20 -13.83 -8.09
C TYR A 27 3.94 -15.07 -7.56
N HIS A 28 3.23 -15.88 -6.78
CA HIS A 28 3.73 -17.12 -6.21
C HIS A 28 2.94 -18.35 -6.65
N ASN A 29 1.67 -18.18 -7.00
CA ASN A 29 0.87 -19.30 -7.52
C ASN A 29 1.36 -19.69 -8.92
N PRO A 30 1.65 -20.99 -9.16
CA PRO A 30 2.19 -21.45 -10.45
C PRO A 30 1.32 -21.11 -11.65
N GLU A 31 -0.01 -21.13 -11.49
CA GLU A 31 -0.97 -20.76 -12.50
C GLU A 31 -0.84 -19.29 -12.93
N ASN A 32 -0.60 -18.38 -12.00
CA ASN A 32 -0.42 -16.96 -12.31
C ASN A 32 0.95 -16.69 -12.94
N ILE A 33 2.00 -17.39 -12.46
CA ILE A 33 3.36 -17.27 -13.01
C ILE A 33 3.42 -17.79 -14.46
N ALA A 34 2.60 -18.77 -14.80
CA ALA A 34 2.57 -19.36 -16.15
C ALA A 34 1.88 -18.47 -17.20
N LEU A 35 1.13 -17.45 -16.76
CA LEU A 35 0.46 -16.52 -17.67
C LEU A 35 1.43 -15.47 -18.24
N PRO A 36 1.19 -15.00 -19.48
CA PRO A 36 1.85 -13.79 -19.97
C PRO A 36 1.58 -12.59 -19.04
N ASP A 37 2.51 -11.67 -18.93
CA ASP A 37 2.39 -10.52 -18.02
C ASP A 37 1.07 -9.73 -18.18
N SER A 38 0.60 -9.56 -19.42
CA SER A 38 -0.67 -8.89 -19.72
C SER A 38 -1.94 -9.67 -19.36
N GLU A 39 -1.80 -10.95 -19.03
CA GLU A 39 -2.90 -11.84 -18.65
C GLU A 39 -2.90 -12.18 -17.17
N GLN A 40 -1.87 -11.78 -16.44
CA GLN A 40 -1.80 -12.00 -15.00
C GLN A 40 -2.91 -11.25 -14.25
N PRO A 41 -3.49 -11.83 -13.19
CA PRO A 41 -4.62 -11.23 -12.49
C PRO A 41 -4.18 -10.02 -11.65
N ALA A 42 -5.14 -9.12 -11.37
CA ALA A 42 -4.92 -7.96 -10.51
C ALA A 42 -4.81 -8.30 -9.01
N TYR A 43 -4.82 -9.57 -8.65
CA TYR A 43 -4.80 -10.03 -7.26
C TYR A 43 -4.22 -11.45 -7.12
N GLU A 44 -3.71 -11.76 -5.94
CA GLU A 44 -3.28 -13.11 -5.56
C GLU A 44 -3.27 -13.30 -4.05
N GLY A 45 -3.87 -14.39 -3.58
CA GLY A 45 -3.71 -14.89 -2.20
C GLY A 45 -2.91 -16.17 -2.21
N ALA A 46 -1.57 -16.09 -2.18
CA ALA A 46 -0.73 -17.29 -2.18
C ALA A 46 -0.42 -17.77 -0.74
N ASP A 47 -0.29 -19.09 -0.58
CA ASP A 47 0.11 -19.70 0.70
C ASP A 47 1.63 -19.59 0.90
N VAL A 48 2.05 -18.39 1.26
CA VAL A 48 3.46 -18.00 1.44
C VAL A 48 3.62 -17.18 2.72
N GLY A 49 4.87 -16.96 3.13
CA GLY A 49 5.20 -16.16 4.31
C GLY A 49 5.24 -14.65 4.03
N ASP A 50 5.39 -13.87 5.11
CA ASP A 50 5.43 -12.41 5.03
C ASP A 50 6.66 -11.88 4.29
N LEU A 51 7.71 -12.66 4.20
CA LEU A 51 8.96 -12.28 3.56
C LEU A 51 9.00 -12.55 2.06
N ASP A 52 8.00 -13.25 1.52
CA ASP A 52 8.00 -13.68 0.13
C ASP A 52 7.60 -12.58 -0.85
N TYR A 53 6.77 -11.61 -0.43
CA TYR A 53 6.45 -10.42 -1.21
C TYR A 53 7.36 -9.24 -0.86
N ALA A 54 7.40 -8.24 -1.72
CA ALA A 54 8.31 -7.09 -1.65
C ALA A 54 8.36 -6.35 -0.30
N GLY A 55 7.28 -6.36 0.47
CA GLY A 55 7.21 -5.70 1.79
C GLY A 55 8.15 -6.33 2.82
N GLY A 56 8.28 -7.66 2.82
CA GLY A 56 9.11 -8.38 3.78
C GLY A 56 10.58 -7.98 3.76
N PRO A 57 11.27 -8.00 2.62
CA PRO A 57 12.65 -7.53 2.53
C PRO A 57 12.85 -6.06 2.94
N VAL A 58 11.87 -5.19 2.66
CA VAL A 58 11.90 -3.79 3.10
C VAL A 58 11.83 -3.70 4.62
N MET A 59 10.91 -4.45 5.23
CA MET A 59 10.78 -4.54 6.68
C MET A 59 12.07 -5.06 7.31
N GLN A 60 12.64 -6.18 6.84
CA GLN A 60 13.87 -6.76 7.36
C GLN A 60 15.04 -5.77 7.30
N LYS A 61 15.24 -5.13 6.14
CA LYS A 61 16.31 -4.13 5.99
C LYS A 61 16.13 -2.95 6.94
N THR A 62 14.88 -2.52 7.16
CA THR A 62 14.59 -1.43 8.08
C THR A 62 14.90 -1.82 9.54
N ILE A 63 14.59 -3.05 9.94
CA ILE A 63 14.96 -3.61 11.25
C ILE A 63 16.51 -3.64 11.42
N GLU A 64 17.23 -4.08 10.40
CA GLU A 64 18.70 -4.07 10.41
C GLU A 64 19.27 -2.66 10.60
N ASP A 65 18.68 -1.67 9.92
CA ASP A 65 19.12 -0.28 10.03
C ASP A 65 18.83 0.31 11.41
N LEU A 66 17.69 0.01 12.01
CA LEU A 66 17.35 0.39 13.39
C LEU A 66 18.36 -0.19 14.39
N ARG A 67 18.71 -1.47 14.26
CA ARG A 67 19.73 -2.14 15.09
C ARG A 67 21.09 -1.48 14.95
N ARG A 68 21.51 -1.23 13.71
CA ARG A 68 22.78 -0.56 13.41
C ARG A 68 22.83 0.86 14.00
N ALA A 69 21.76 1.62 13.90
CA ALA A 69 21.66 2.96 14.48
C ALA A 69 21.74 2.93 16.01
N LYS A 70 21.06 1.97 16.65
CA LYS A 70 21.14 1.75 18.11
C LYS A 70 22.55 1.42 18.56
N GLU A 71 23.22 0.48 17.88
CA GLU A 71 24.60 0.10 18.19
C GLU A 71 25.58 1.27 18.03
N ALA A 72 25.41 2.07 17.00
CA ALA A 72 26.23 3.25 16.75
C ALA A 72 25.97 4.40 17.74
N GLY A 73 24.83 4.41 18.42
CA GLY A 73 24.42 5.50 19.31
C GLY A 73 24.26 6.85 18.59
N THR A 74 23.93 6.82 17.29
CA THR A 74 23.82 8.02 16.45
C THR A 74 22.35 8.34 16.13
N PRO A 75 21.98 9.62 16.00
CA PRO A 75 20.68 10.00 15.46
C PRO A 75 20.47 9.41 14.06
N PHE A 76 19.22 9.07 13.73
CA PHE A 76 18.86 8.50 12.43
C PHE A 76 17.61 9.13 11.86
N PHE A 77 17.52 9.06 10.53
CA PHE A 77 16.31 9.25 9.75
C PHE A 77 16.16 8.04 8.80
N ILE A 78 15.17 7.21 9.06
CA ILE A 78 14.94 5.98 8.29
C ILE A 78 13.56 6.06 7.65
N ALA A 79 13.51 5.90 6.32
CA ALA A 79 12.26 5.82 5.57
C ALA A 79 12.05 4.38 5.08
N ALA A 80 10.86 3.83 5.32
CA ALA A 80 10.44 2.51 4.88
C ALA A 80 9.21 2.63 3.97
N GLY A 81 9.40 2.41 2.67
CA GLY A 81 8.36 2.57 1.66
C GLY A 81 7.78 1.23 1.22
N PHE A 82 6.55 0.94 1.64
CA PHE A 82 5.79 -0.23 1.23
C PHE A 82 4.96 0.08 -0.01
N THR A 83 4.96 -0.84 -0.98
CA THR A 83 4.18 -0.66 -2.22
C THR A 83 2.70 -0.98 -2.01
N LYS A 84 2.40 -1.93 -1.11
CA LYS A 84 1.02 -2.30 -0.81
C LYS A 84 0.34 -1.21 0.04
N PRO A 85 -0.96 -1.00 -0.18
CA PRO A 85 -1.95 -1.81 -0.93
C PRO A 85 -2.10 -1.50 -2.42
N HIS A 86 -1.11 -1.00 -3.12
CA HIS A 86 -1.15 -0.80 -4.58
C HIS A 86 -1.33 -2.14 -5.34
N LEU A 87 -1.93 -2.09 -6.53
CA LEU A 87 -2.02 -3.22 -7.48
C LEU A 87 -0.63 -3.83 -7.80
N PRO A 88 -0.60 -5.15 -8.14
CA PRO A 88 -1.68 -6.12 -7.97
C PRO A 88 -1.93 -6.37 -6.48
N PHE A 89 -3.17 -6.71 -6.09
CA PHE A 89 -3.51 -6.94 -4.68
C PHE A 89 -3.01 -8.31 -4.22
N ASN A 90 -1.70 -8.44 -4.14
CA ASN A 90 -1.02 -9.68 -3.77
C ASN A 90 -0.59 -9.61 -2.31
N ALA A 91 -1.06 -10.54 -1.50
CA ALA A 91 -0.70 -10.70 -0.11
C ALA A 91 -0.69 -12.18 0.28
N PRO A 92 0.05 -12.58 1.32
CA PRO A 92 -0.05 -13.93 1.86
C PRO A 92 -1.48 -14.31 2.20
N LYS A 93 -1.86 -15.55 1.88
CA LYS A 93 -3.23 -16.05 2.04
C LYS A 93 -3.82 -15.81 3.42
N LYS A 94 -3.01 -15.88 4.48
CA LYS A 94 -3.46 -15.64 5.86
C LYS A 94 -4.13 -14.26 6.06
N TYR A 95 -3.78 -13.24 5.28
CA TYR A 95 -4.42 -11.91 5.33
C TYR A 95 -5.74 -11.86 4.56
N TRP A 96 -5.86 -12.67 3.50
CA TRP A 96 -7.13 -12.87 2.82
C TRP A 96 -8.14 -13.58 3.73
N ASP A 97 -7.67 -14.58 4.46
CA ASP A 97 -8.50 -15.40 5.38
C ASP A 97 -9.03 -14.60 6.59
N LEU A 98 -8.56 -13.36 6.81
CA LEU A 98 -9.10 -12.47 7.85
C LEU A 98 -10.51 -11.94 7.52
N TYR A 99 -10.90 -11.97 6.27
CA TYR A 99 -12.13 -11.36 5.80
C TYR A 99 -13.05 -12.39 5.14
N ASP A 100 -14.32 -12.37 5.52
CA ASP A 100 -15.35 -13.09 4.78
C ASP A 100 -15.71 -12.26 3.53
N ARG A 101 -15.30 -12.73 2.37
CA ARG A 101 -15.50 -12.08 1.08
C ARG A 101 -16.97 -11.71 0.82
N GLU A 102 -17.91 -12.58 1.20
CA GLU A 102 -19.32 -12.37 0.92
C GLU A 102 -19.94 -11.28 1.83
N SER A 103 -19.29 -10.96 2.94
CA SER A 103 -19.70 -9.87 3.83
C SER A 103 -19.15 -8.49 3.41
N LEU A 104 -18.24 -8.44 2.43
CA LEU A 104 -17.66 -7.18 1.98
C LEU A 104 -18.66 -6.38 1.14
N GLU A 105 -18.89 -5.14 1.55
CA GLU A 105 -19.76 -4.22 0.86
C GLU A 105 -19.09 -3.64 -0.39
N LEU A 106 -19.88 -3.44 -1.44
CA LEU A 106 -19.46 -2.70 -2.63
C LEU A 106 -19.56 -1.19 -2.37
N ALA A 107 -18.96 -0.39 -3.25
CA ALA A 107 -19.02 1.06 -3.13
C ALA A 107 -20.47 1.58 -3.04
N ASP A 108 -20.76 2.44 -2.08
CA ASP A 108 -22.10 3.03 -1.87
C ASP A 108 -22.55 3.92 -3.04
N ASN A 109 -21.60 4.44 -3.81
CA ASN A 109 -21.81 5.37 -4.91
C ASN A 109 -21.13 4.87 -6.21
N PRO A 110 -21.56 3.71 -6.75
CA PRO A 110 -20.89 3.07 -7.87
C PRO A 110 -21.10 3.80 -9.22
N LEU A 111 -22.05 4.73 -9.30
CA LEU A 111 -22.35 5.45 -10.53
C LEU A 111 -21.60 6.79 -10.60
N PRO A 112 -21.22 7.24 -11.79
CA PRO A 112 -20.69 8.59 -11.99
C PRO A 112 -21.67 9.65 -11.47
N PRO A 113 -21.18 10.76 -10.87
CA PRO A 113 -22.06 11.83 -10.40
C PRO A 113 -22.83 12.46 -11.56
N ALA A 114 -24.12 12.70 -11.36
CA ALA A 114 -24.97 13.33 -12.36
C ALA A 114 -24.43 14.73 -12.73
N GLY A 115 -24.23 14.99 -14.02
CA GLY A 115 -23.73 16.26 -14.52
C GLY A 115 -22.23 16.50 -14.31
N ALA A 116 -21.48 15.52 -13.85
CA ALA A 116 -20.03 15.63 -13.79
C ALA A 116 -19.43 15.79 -15.20
N PRO A 117 -18.43 16.67 -15.39
CA PRO A 117 -17.73 16.75 -16.66
C PRO A 117 -17.00 15.43 -16.94
N GLN A 118 -16.88 15.08 -18.22
CA GLN A 118 -16.28 13.81 -18.63
C GLN A 118 -14.83 13.66 -18.14
N GLU A 119 -14.12 14.75 -18.03
CA GLU A 119 -12.75 14.80 -17.53
C GLU A 119 -12.64 14.37 -16.07
N ALA A 120 -13.69 14.57 -15.27
CA ALA A 120 -13.74 14.12 -13.87
C ALA A 120 -13.93 12.61 -13.74
N ILE A 121 -14.47 11.95 -14.78
CA ILE A 121 -14.74 10.51 -14.84
C ILE A 121 -13.63 9.80 -15.67
N HIS A 122 -12.51 10.42 -15.78
CA HIS A 122 -11.37 9.86 -16.47
C HIS A 122 -10.97 8.51 -15.85
N GLN A 123 -11.01 7.48 -16.67
CA GLN A 123 -10.57 6.14 -16.30
C GLN A 123 -9.10 5.96 -16.66
N TRP A 124 -8.24 6.09 -15.67
CA TRP A 124 -6.87 5.66 -15.84
C TRP A 124 -6.83 4.14 -16.04
N GLY A 125 -6.19 3.71 -17.13
CA GLY A 125 -6.21 2.31 -17.54
C GLY A 125 -5.33 1.37 -16.70
N GLU A 126 -4.87 1.76 -15.53
CA GLU A 126 -3.94 0.96 -14.71
C GLU A 126 -4.51 -0.43 -14.39
N LEU A 127 -5.75 -0.53 -13.93
CA LEU A 127 -6.38 -1.83 -13.72
C LEU A 127 -6.65 -2.56 -15.04
N ARG A 128 -7.18 -1.86 -16.04
CA ARG A 128 -7.72 -2.48 -17.27
C ARG A 128 -6.65 -2.85 -18.29
N ASN A 129 -5.56 -2.09 -18.34
CA ASN A 129 -4.53 -2.24 -19.36
C ASN A 129 -3.35 -3.11 -18.89
N MET A 130 -3.26 -3.37 -17.58
CA MET A 130 -2.11 -4.06 -17.00
C MET A 130 -2.44 -5.46 -16.48
N TYR A 131 -3.73 -5.81 -16.34
CA TYR A 131 -4.14 -7.08 -15.74
C TYR A 131 -5.17 -7.82 -16.57
N GLY A 132 -5.05 -9.14 -16.59
CA GLY A 132 -5.98 -10.02 -17.27
C GLY A 132 -7.33 -10.13 -16.55
N GLY A 133 -8.36 -10.54 -17.30
CA GLY A 133 -9.68 -10.78 -16.78
C GLY A 133 -10.51 -9.52 -16.44
N VAL A 134 -9.99 -8.34 -16.71
CA VAL A 134 -10.68 -7.06 -16.49
C VAL A 134 -11.36 -6.63 -17.79
N PRO A 135 -12.65 -6.26 -17.80
CA PRO A 135 -13.30 -5.78 -19.01
C PRO A 135 -12.67 -4.46 -19.47
N GLU A 136 -12.42 -4.31 -20.77
CA GLU A 136 -11.81 -3.10 -21.34
C GLU A 136 -12.64 -1.84 -21.10
N GLN A 137 -13.96 -1.98 -21.05
CA GLN A 137 -14.91 -0.88 -20.87
C GLN A 137 -16.08 -1.29 -19.96
N GLY A 138 -16.78 -0.31 -19.43
CA GLY A 138 -17.96 -0.52 -18.59
C GLY A 138 -17.60 -0.86 -17.13
N ALA A 139 -18.61 -1.17 -16.34
CA ALA A 139 -18.43 -1.58 -14.95
C ALA A 139 -17.83 -2.99 -14.88
N VAL A 140 -17.00 -3.24 -13.89
CA VAL A 140 -16.63 -4.62 -13.52
C VAL A 140 -17.83 -5.28 -12.85
N SER A 141 -17.94 -6.61 -12.91
CA SER A 141 -19.00 -7.32 -12.22
C SER A 141 -18.88 -7.15 -10.70
N ASP A 142 -20.01 -7.24 -10.00
CA ASP A 142 -20.04 -7.15 -8.52
C ASP A 142 -19.14 -8.21 -7.87
N ASP A 143 -19.11 -9.40 -8.45
CA ASP A 143 -18.25 -10.49 -7.98
C ASP A 143 -16.75 -10.15 -8.13
N TYR A 144 -16.35 -9.62 -9.28
CA TYR A 144 -14.97 -9.19 -9.50
C TYR A 144 -14.60 -7.97 -8.63
N ALA A 145 -15.49 -6.99 -8.51
CA ALA A 145 -15.33 -5.83 -7.62
C ALA A 145 -15.11 -6.26 -6.17
N ARG A 146 -15.94 -7.20 -5.67
CA ARG A 146 -15.79 -7.75 -4.32
C ARG A 146 -14.45 -8.48 -4.13
N THR A 147 -13.96 -9.18 -5.15
CA THR A 147 -12.65 -9.82 -5.11
C THR A 147 -11.51 -8.78 -5.03
N LEU A 148 -11.61 -7.69 -5.79
CA LEU A 148 -10.63 -6.61 -5.73
C LEU A 148 -10.63 -5.91 -4.37
N ILE A 149 -11.81 -5.64 -3.79
CA ILE A 149 -11.96 -5.07 -2.44
C ILE A 149 -11.33 -6.00 -1.40
N HIS A 150 -11.60 -7.31 -1.50
CA HIS A 150 -11.02 -8.32 -0.63
C HIS A 150 -9.48 -8.30 -0.69
N GLY A 151 -8.93 -8.29 -1.89
CA GLY A 151 -7.49 -8.22 -2.09
C GLY A 151 -6.86 -6.92 -1.57
N TYR A 152 -7.56 -5.79 -1.72
CA TYR A 152 -7.12 -4.52 -1.14
C TYR A 152 -7.06 -4.59 0.39
N TYR A 153 -8.09 -5.12 1.05
CA TYR A 153 -8.13 -5.29 2.51
C TYR A 153 -7.03 -6.24 2.99
N ALA A 154 -6.80 -7.35 2.29
CA ALA A 154 -5.70 -8.27 2.60
C ALA A 154 -4.34 -7.56 2.50
N CYS A 155 -4.13 -6.72 1.47
CA CYS A 155 -2.91 -5.94 1.31
C CYS A 155 -2.74 -4.87 2.41
N VAL A 156 -3.81 -4.24 2.87
CA VAL A 156 -3.78 -3.31 4.02
C VAL A 156 -3.34 -4.05 5.27
N SER A 157 -3.95 -5.20 5.58
CA SER A 157 -3.56 -6.01 6.76
C SER A 157 -2.14 -6.54 6.67
N TYR A 158 -1.67 -6.90 5.47
CA TYR A 158 -0.29 -7.30 5.26
C TYR A 158 0.68 -6.13 5.55
N THR A 159 0.38 -4.94 5.05
CA THR A 159 1.22 -3.75 5.31
C THR A 159 1.19 -3.37 6.79
N ASP A 160 0.03 -3.43 7.41
CA ASP A 160 -0.13 -3.18 8.86
C ASP A 160 0.75 -4.11 9.70
N ALA A 161 0.78 -5.41 9.35
CA ALA A 161 1.67 -6.37 10.02
C ALA A 161 3.15 -6.01 9.85
N MET A 162 3.57 -5.57 8.65
CA MET A 162 4.96 -5.13 8.43
C MET A 162 5.30 -3.88 9.27
N VAL A 163 4.38 -2.94 9.36
CA VAL A 163 4.53 -1.76 10.23
C VAL A 163 4.58 -2.18 11.70
N GLY A 164 3.74 -3.12 12.11
CA GLY A 164 3.75 -3.70 13.45
C GLY A 164 5.14 -4.23 13.85
N GLU A 165 5.77 -5.03 12.99
CA GLU A 165 7.13 -5.55 13.25
C GLU A 165 8.18 -4.42 13.42
N LEU A 166 8.05 -3.32 12.68
CA LEU A 166 8.94 -2.17 12.86
C LEU A 166 8.71 -1.45 14.20
N LEU A 167 7.46 -1.32 14.62
CA LEU A 167 7.11 -0.72 15.90
C LEU A 167 7.56 -1.59 17.07
N ASP A 168 7.38 -2.91 16.96
CA ASP A 168 7.87 -3.88 17.95
C ASP A 168 9.40 -3.88 18.06
N GLU A 169 10.09 -3.65 16.94
CA GLU A 169 11.56 -3.53 16.99
C GLU A 169 12.01 -2.23 17.66
N LEU A 170 11.32 -1.11 17.44
CA LEU A 170 11.59 0.13 18.17
C LEU A 170 11.43 -0.06 19.68
N ASP A 171 10.40 -0.82 20.10
CA ASP A 171 10.18 -1.13 21.52
C ASP A 171 11.27 -2.06 22.06
N ARG A 172 11.66 -3.11 21.32
CA ARG A 172 12.76 -4.04 21.71
C ARG A 172 14.11 -3.33 21.87
N LEU A 173 14.36 -2.33 21.04
CA LEU A 173 15.58 -1.53 21.07
C LEU A 173 15.51 -0.38 22.08
N GLU A 174 14.42 -0.18 22.77
CA GLU A 174 14.19 0.96 23.66
C GLU A 174 14.41 2.30 22.96
N LEU A 175 13.92 2.42 21.73
CA LEU A 175 14.01 3.63 20.90
C LEU A 175 12.69 4.39 20.80
N ARG A 176 11.58 3.79 21.22
CA ARG A 176 10.22 4.34 21.03
C ARG A 176 10.06 5.73 21.61
N GLU A 177 10.57 5.95 22.82
CA GLU A 177 10.42 7.20 23.56
C GLU A 177 11.28 8.33 23.00
N ASP A 178 12.23 8.04 22.14
CA ASP A 178 13.14 8.99 21.52
C ASP A 178 12.96 9.10 19.99
N THR A 179 11.92 8.44 19.45
CA THR A 179 11.70 8.36 17.99
C THR A 179 10.35 8.96 17.60
N ILE A 180 10.35 9.90 16.68
CA ILE A 180 9.13 10.33 15.99
C ILE A 180 8.83 9.33 14.89
N VAL A 181 7.64 8.73 14.93
CA VAL A 181 7.14 7.82 13.90
C VAL A 181 6.07 8.50 13.10
N ILE A 182 6.24 8.54 11.78
CA ILE A 182 5.29 9.13 10.84
C ILE A 182 4.88 8.06 9.85
N LEU A 183 3.57 7.80 9.74
CA LEU A 183 2.99 6.94 8.73
C LEU A 183 2.06 7.77 7.85
N TRP A 184 2.28 7.75 6.54
CA TRP A 184 1.36 8.37 5.59
C TRP A 184 1.20 7.53 4.32
N GLY A 185 0.04 7.71 3.65
CA GLY A 185 -0.15 7.26 2.27
C GLY A 185 0.20 8.37 1.29
N ASP A 186 0.77 8.02 0.15
CA ASP A 186 1.10 8.98 -0.92
C ASP A 186 -0.14 9.46 -1.68
N HIS A 187 -1.23 8.71 -1.66
CA HIS A 187 -2.56 9.03 -2.20
C HIS A 187 -3.62 8.11 -1.60
N GLY A 188 -4.88 8.42 -1.83
CA GLY A 188 -5.99 7.51 -1.57
C GLY A 188 -6.20 6.50 -2.71
N TRP A 189 -7.34 5.79 -2.70
CA TRP A 189 -7.64 4.75 -3.68
C TRP A 189 -9.14 4.62 -3.92
N GLN A 190 -9.53 4.41 -5.18
CA GLN A 190 -10.91 4.13 -5.60
C GLN A 190 -11.10 2.61 -5.65
N LEU A 191 -12.19 2.13 -5.08
CA LEU A 191 -12.59 0.72 -5.06
C LEU A 191 -13.98 0.50 -5.68
N GLY A 192 -14.28 1.23 -6.76
CA GLY A 192 -15.54 1.14 -7.46
C GLY A 192 -16.42 2.38 -7.33
N GLU A 193 -16.06 3.33 -6.46
CA GLU A 193 -16.77 4.61 -6.36
C GLU A 193 -16.76 5.30 -7.73
N HIS A 194 -17.89 5.83 -8.14
CA HIS A 194 -18.08 6.50 -9.43
C HIS A 194 -17.68 5.64 -10.65
N SER A 195 -17.72 4.32 -10.53
CA SER A 195 -17.18 3.34 -11.50
C SER A 195 -15.68 3.46 -11.72
N LEU A 196 -14.96 4.11 -10.81
CA LEU A 196 -13.51 4.31 -10.89
C LEU A 196 -12.75 3.30 -10.04
N TRP A 197 -11.55 3.01 -10.50
CA TRP A 197 -10.56 2.18 -9.80
C TRP A 197 -9.22 2.90 -9.79
N CYS A 198 -8.37 2.53 -8.84
CA CYS A 198 -7.06 3.16 -8.66
C CYS A 198 -7.14 4.59 -8.12
N LYS A 199 -6.29 5.52 -8.60
CA LYS A 199 -6.03 6.78 -7.90
C LYS A 199 -6.13 8.06 -8.74
N HIS A 200 -6.14 7.95 -10.06
CA HIS A 200 -6.01 9.10 -10.96
C HIS A 200 -7.33 9.86 -11.13
N ALA A 201 -7.89 10.37 -10.04
CA ALA A 201 -9.11 11.16 -10.02
C ALA A 201 -9.06 12.21 -8.91
N LEU A 202 -9.82 13.30 -9.06
CA LEU A 202 -9.91 14.37 -8.07
C LEU A 202 -11.05 14.16 -7.06
N PHE A 203 -11.48 12.93 -6.86
CA PHE A 203 -12.44 12.60 -5.83
C PHE A 203 -11.78 12.43 -4.46
N LYS A 204 -12.56 12.66 -3.42
CA LYS A 204 -12.10 12.57 -2.03
C LYS A 204 -11.38 11.26 -1.70
N THR A 205 -11.88 10.15 -2.21
CA THR A 205 -11.29 8.81 -2.04
C THR A 205 -9.89 8.67 -2.63
N SER A 206 -9.57 9.41 -3.70
CA SER A 206 -8.22 9.47 -4.27
C SER A 206 -7.31 10.48 -3.56
N LEU A 207 -7.88 11.57 -3.04
CA LEU A 207 -7.12 12.67 -2.44
C LEU A 207 -6.85 12.48 -0.95
N ASN A 208 -7.72 11.77 -0.22
CA ASN A 208 -7.53 11.49 1.17
C ASN A 208 -6.55 10.34 1.36
N ALA A 209 -5.41 10.67 1.93
CA ALA A 209 -4.41 9.69 2.38
C ALA A 209 -4.32 9.72 3.92
N PRO A 210 -4.04 8.59 4.58
CA PRO A 210 -3.80 8.60 6.02
C PRO A 210 -2.51 9.36 6.34
N LEU A 211 -2.53 10.12 7.44
CA LEU A 211 -1.34 10.67 8.08
C LEU A 211 -1.47 10.44 9.59
N ILE A 212 -0.58 9.66 10.15
CA ILE A 212 -0.53 9.34 11.57
C ILE A 212 0.86 9.71 12.09
N ILE A 213 0.90 10.48 13.17
CA ILE A 213 2.15 10.92 13.79
C ILE A 213 2.14 10.48 15.25
N SER A 214 3.18 9.75 15.66
CA SER A 214 3.48 9.44 17.05
C SER A 214 4.79 10.14 17.42
N ALA A 215 4.74 11.07 18.35
CA ALA A 215 5.91 11.84 18.76
C ALA A 215 6.04 11.85 20.29
N PRO A 216 7.27 11.69 20.83
CA PRO A 216 7.52 11.73 22.26
C PRO A 216 7.04 13.04 22.87
N GLY A 217 6.41 12.96 24.03
CA GLY A 217 5.89 14.12 24.76
C GLY A 217 4.57 14.69 24.23
N TYR A 218 4.02 14.19 23.13
CA TYR A 218 2.71 14.61 22.62
C TYR A 218 1.60 13.68 23.08
N LYS A 219 0.41 14.27 23.31
CA LYS A 219 -0.76 13.52 23.76
C LYS A 219 -1.33 12.67 22.62
N ALA A 220 -1.52 11.38 22.87
CA ALA A 220 -2.15 10.46 21.93
C ALA A 220 -3.64 10.77 21.67
N GLY A 221 -4.19 10.25 20.58
CA GLY A 221 -5.61 10.31 20.24
C GLY A 221 -6.11 11.68 19.76
N GLN A 222 -5.22 12.60 19.42
CA GLN A 222 -5.61 13.87 18.81
C GLN A 222 -5.96 13.70 17.34
N ARG A 223 -6.93 14.49 16.86
CA ARG A 223 -7.28 14.58 15.44
C ARG A 223 -7.17 16.03 14.99
N SER A 224 -6.56 16.25 13.82
CA SER A 224 -6.55 17.53 13.12
C SER A 224 -7.42 17.46 11.88
N THR A 225 -8.12 18.55 11.59
CA THR A 225 -8.88 18.74 10.33
C THR A 225 -8.16 19.68 9.38
N SER A 226 -6.93 20.08 9.72
CA SER A 226 -6.12 20.91 8.84
C SER A 226 -5.75 20.14 7.56
N LEU A 227 -5.73 20.86 6.46
CA LEU A 227 -5.14 20.35 5.21
C LEU A 227 -3.63 20.42 5.36
N VAL A 228 -2.95 19.41 4.88
CA VAL A 228 -1.48 19.32 4.86
C VAL A 228 -1.03 18.85 3.49
N GLU A 229 0.16 19.24 3.10
CA GLU A 229 0.86 18.77 1.91
C GLU A 229 2.15 18.06 2.33
N PHE A 230 2.74 17.28 1.42
CA PHE A 230 3.98 16.53 1.73
C PHE A 230 5.19 17.42 2.00
N VAL A 231 5.09 18.70 1.72
CA VAL A 231 6.14 19.70 1.94
C VAL A 231 5.93 20.53 3.22
N ASP A 232 4.81 20.33 3.93
CA ASP A 232 4.55 20.99 5.22
C ASP A 232 5.37 20.39 6.35
#